data_d9451cff21d05bec6ef24bc518ff7101
#
_entry.id   d9451cff21d05bec6ef24bc518ff7101
#
_cell.length_a   1.000
_cell.length_b   1.000
_cell.length_c   1.000
_cell.angle_alpha   90.00
_cell.angle_beta   90.00
_cell.angle_gamma   90.00
#
_symmetry.space_group_name_H-M   'P 1'
#
loop_
_entity.id
_entity.type
_entity.pdbx_description
1 polymer ?
#
loop_
_entity_poly.entity_id
_entity_poly.type
_entity_poly.pdbx_seq_one_letter_code
_entity_poly.pdbx_strand_id
1 'polypeptide(L)'
;MEFEAYTIMRSENMKKIWIVAMTMCILLTGCGSKKQVKKADWKTDKILATTSYHQQTGWADSIIENKKYVIYTRKDRKIIRYDKETGEKKKLFQLDKKQNIEDMVTALEIYQNKLYYLNANRLYESNIDGSDRKLVADADKLKGFEDEIKWIGNFQHYKNKIYLVIGGSDIYELEENNKIKRIVEGAVQSCFYKGSLYYKNSYDPAIYKMDLKTKKSKLVRGQEAPEDDDQYDKIMKYNDFYMIDGNFYYGAIVNNVPEKTGLYKYNTNGKDQLEIKDKKGYAAYSAQKGVYINKETDKDDDLTLMLYANNKKKQLPEKFDAQNDMTIIDGYLLYLEDEREDKVYSMIKLP
;
A
#
# COMPACT_ATOMS: atom_id res chain seq x y z
N MET A 1 -80.31 -23.11 -17.58
CA MET A 1 -80.16 -22.25 -16.38
C MET A 1 -79.28 -22.85 -15.28
N GLU A 2 -79.09 -24.17 -15.24
CA GLU A 2 -78.20 -24.77 -14.17
C GLU A 2 -76.69 -24.70 -14.45
N PHE A 3 -76.31 -24.59 -15.71
CA PHE A 3 -74.88 -24.56 -16.07
C PHE A 3 -74.14 -23.21 -15.74
N GLU A 4 -74.86 -22.11 -15.78
CA GLU A 4 -74.26 -20.79 -15.46
C GLU A 4 -74.07 -20.59 -13.96
N ALA A 5 -74.95 -21.10 -13.12
CA ALA A 5 -74.83 -21.00 -11.67
C ALA A 5 -73.62 -21.77 -11.12
N TYR A 6 -73.31 -22.94 -11.75
CA TYR A 6 -72.11 -23.73 -11.32
C TYR A 6 -70.82 -23.12 -11.70
N THR A 7 -70.71 -22.37 -12.79
CA THR A 7 -69.51 -21.68 -13.24
C THR A 7 -69.22 -20.47 -12.39
N ILE A 8 -70.23 -19.71 -11.95
CA ILE A 8 -70.09 -18.53 -11.09
C ILE A 8 -69.68 -18.95 -9.68
N MET A 9 -70.22 -19.99 -9.10
CA MET A 9 -69.87 -20.50 -7.77
C MET A 9 -68.40 -21.00 -7.72
N ARG A 10 -67.88 -21.63 -8.79
CA ARG A 10 -66.52 -22.11 -8.88
C ARG A 10 -65.54 -20.98 -9.01
N SER A 11 -65.90 -19.88 -9.68
CA SER A 11 -65.11 -18.67 -9.82
C SER A 11 -64.98 -17.91 -8.50
N GLU A 12 -66.04 -17.80 -7.71
CA GLU A 12 -65.97 -17.14 -6.41
C GLU A 12 -65.17 -17.90 -5.35
N ASN A 13 -65.29 -19.22 -5.32
CA ASN A 13 -64.53 -20.06 -4.43
C ASN A 13 -63.03 -20.08 -4.79
N MET A 14 -62.70 -20.07 -6.07
CA MET A 14 -61.31 -19.92 -6.50
C MET A 14 -60.71 -18.55 -6.11
N LYS A 15 -61.45 -17.45 -6.24
CA LYS A 15 -61.01 -16.14 -5.80
C LYS A 15 -60.75 -16.09 -4.30
N LYS A 16 -61.61 -16.73 -3.49
CA LYS A 16 -61.41 -16.81 -2.03
C LYS A 16 -60.18 -17.65 -1.66
N ILE A 17 -59.92 -18.75 -2.36
CA ILE A 17 -58.71 -19.57 -2.16
C ILE A 17 -57.45 -18.79 -2.52
N TRP A 18 -57.46 -18.00 -3.60
CA TRP A 18 -56.30 -17.16 -4.00
C TRP A 18 -56.05 -16.03 -3.00
N ILE A 19 -57.08 -15.40 -2.44
CA ILE A 19 -56.92 -14.36 -1.42
C ILE A 19 -56.37 -14.95 -0.14
N VAL A 20 -56.82 -16.13 0.29
CA VAL A 20 -56.25 -16.79 1.49
C VAL A 20 -54.82 -17.24 1.25
N ALA A 21 -54.49 -17.76 0.09
CA ALA A 21 -53.12 -18.16 -0.27
C ALA A 21 -52.19 -16.94 -0.36
N MET A 22 -52.65 -15.83 -0.94
CA MET A 22 -51.85 -14.58 -0.96
C MET A 22 -51.65 -13.99 0.42
N THR A 23 -52.64 -14.03 1.28
CA THR A 23 -52.55 -13.54 2.67
C THR A 23 -51.63 -14.42 3.52
N MET A 24 -51.63 -15.75 3.32
CA MET A 24 -50.68 -16.65 3.96
C MET A 24 -49.23 -16.43 3.47
N CYS A 25 -49.02 -16.17 2.19
CA CYS A 25 -47.68 -15.83 1.68
C CYS A 25 -47.17 -14.53 2.25
N ILE A 26 -48.00 -13.52 2.47
CA ILE A 26 -47.61 -12.25 3.07
C ILE A 26 -47.32 -12.40 4.58
N LEU A 27 -48.01 -13.31 5.27
CA LEU A 27 -47.79 -13.59 6.69
C LEU A 27 -46.50 -14.46 6.92
N LEU A 28 -46.08 -15.25 5.93
CA LEU A 28 -44.85 -16.03 5.99
C LEU A 28 -43.57 -15.22 5.61
N THR A 29 -43.73 -14.06 4.96
CA THR A 29 -42.60 -13.16 4.68
C THR A 29 -42.38 -12.09 5.75
N GLY A 30 -43.26 -11.98 6.74
CA GLY A 30 -43.17 -11.02 7.81
C GLY A 30 -42.83 -11.65 9.14
N CYS A 31 -41.60 -11.83 9.45
CA CYS A 31 -40.88 -11.84 10.73
C CYS A 31 -39.64 -12.74 10.69
N GLY A 32 -38.87 -12.65 9.64
CA GLY A 32 -37.45 -12.86 9.80
C GLY A 32 -36.91 -11.55 10.41
N SER A 33 -36.79 -11.47 11.74
CA SER A 33 -35.89 -10.49 12.33
C SER A 33 -34.55 -10.70 11.64
N LYS A 34 -34.23 -9.83 10.68
CA LYS A 34 -32.87 -9.73 10.17
C LYS A 34 -32.05 -9.46 11.42
N LYS A 35 -31.48 -10.50 12.02
CA LYS A 35 -30.36 -10.31 12.95
C LYS A 35 -29.47 -9.36 12.22
N GLN A 36 -29.36 -8.13 12.72
CA GLN A 36 -28.33 -7.21 12.23
C GLN A 36 -27.03 -7.95 12.48
N VAL A 37 -26.54 -8.61 11.42
CA VAL A 37 -25.23 -9.21 11.44
C VAL A 37 -24.32 -8.01 11.67
N LYS A 38 -23.77 -7.93 12.88
CA LYS A 38 -22.85 -6.87 13.25
C LYS A 38 -21.78 -6.90 12.18
N LYS A 39 -21.72 -5.88 11.32
CA LYS A 39 -20.74 -5.83 10.23
C LYS A 39 -19.37 -6.02 10.86
N ALA A 40 -18.66 -7.03 10.41
CA ALA A 40 -17.29 -7.21 10.84
C ALA A 40 -16.51 -5.94 10.45
N ASP A 41 -15.55 -5.54 11.27
CA ASP A 41 -14.70 -4.38 11.00
C ASP A 41 -13.25 -4.85 10.83
N TRP A 42 -12.65 -4.59 9.67
CA TRP A 42 -11.27 -4.98 9.38
C TRP A 42 -10.28 -4.33 10.36
N LYS A 43 -10.62 -3.15 10.88
CA LYS A 43 -9.81 -2.38 11.83
C LYS A 43 -9.61 -3.07 13.18
N THR A 44 -10.41 -4.09 13.49
CA THR A 44 -10.26 -4.88 14.71
C THR A 44 -9.24 -6.01 14.59
N ASP A 45 -8.75 -6.28 13.38
CA ASP A 45 -7.75 -7.31 13.14
C ASP A 45 -6.33 -6.78 13.40
N LYS A 46 -5.45 -7.65 13.89
CA LYS A 46 -4.02 -7.38 13.99
C LYS A 46 -3.39 -7.58 12.61
N ILE A 47 -3.09 -6.49 11.90
CA ILE A 47 -2.56 -6.49 10.55
C ILE A 47 -1.04 -6.44 10.62
N LEU A 48 -0.36 -7.38 9.96
CA LEU A 48 1.10 -7.35 9.84
C LEU A 48 1.55 -6.11 9.06
N ALA A 49 2.58 -5.46 9.54
CA ALA A 49 3.27 -4.44 8.79
C ALA A 49 4.22 -5.08 7.76
N THR A 50 4.47 -4.38 6.67
CA THR A 50 5.50 -4.75 5.71
C THR A 50 6.86 -4.52 6.34
N THR A 51 7.73 -5.51 6.32
CA THR A 51 9.09 -5.37 6.86
C THR A 51 10.10 -5.02 5.78
N SER A 52 9.71 -4.24 4.80
CA SER A 52 10.69 -3.75 3.82
C SER A 52 11.54 -2.68 4.48
N TYR A 53 12.84 -2.88 4.53
CA TYR A 53 13.83 -1.93 5.03
C TYR A 53 13.82 -0.57 4.31
N HIS A 54 13.02 -0.43 3.28
CA HIS A 54 12.96 0.75 2.43
C HIS A 54 11.51 1.05 2.06
N GLN A 55 11.05 2.22 2.46
CA GLN A 55 9.77 2.78 2.05
C GLN A 55 9.75 3.00 0.53
N GLN A 56 9.37 1.97 -0.20
CA GLN A 56 9.27 2.06 -1.65
C GLN A 56 7.86 2.48 -2.02
N THR A 57 7.69 3.75 -2.31
CA THR A 57 6.40 4.32 -2.66
C THR A 57 5.80 3.68 -3.91
N GLY A 58 4.61 3.11 -3.75
CA GLY A 58 3.88 2.47 -4.83
C GLY A 58 4.24 1.01 -5.06
N TRP A 59 5.09 0.43 -4.25
CA TRP A 59 5.38 -1.01 -4.22
C TRP A 59 4.33 -1.76 -3.41
N ALA A 60 4.35 -3.09 -3.50
CA ALA A 60 3.41 -3.93 -2.78
C ALA A 60 3.53 -3.75 -1.26
N ASP A 61 2.41 -3.80 -0.54
CA ASP A 61 2.28 -3.57 0.89
C ASP A 61 1.57 -4.76 1.55
N SER A 62 1.63 -4.87 2.86
CA SER A 62 0.89 -5.91 3.62
C SER A 62 -0.62 -5.67 3.70
N ILE A 63 -1.05 -4.47 3.35
CA ILE A 63 -2.45 -4.07 3.24
C ILE A 63 -2.66 -3.20 2.01
N ILE A 64 -3.70 -3.51 1.25
CA ILE A 64 -4.06 -2.79 0.03
C ILE A 64 -5.56 -2.59 -0.05
N GLU A 65 -5.99 -1.61 -0.84
CA GLU A 65 -7.40 -1.37 -1.07
C GLU A 65 -7.73 -1.08 -2.54
N ASN A 66 -8.96 -1.36 -2.89
CA ASN A 66 -9.62 -0.80 -4.06
C ASN A 66 -10.99 -0.22 -3.66
N LYS A 67 -11.80 0.17 -4.63
CA LYS A 67 -13.14 0.73 -4.35
C LYS A 67 -14.02 -0.22 -3.52
N LYS A 68 -13.87 -1.54 -3.68
CA LYS A 68 -14.76 -2.54 -3.10
C LYS A 68 -14.15 -3.26 -1.91
N TYR A 69 -12.85 -3.51 -1.90
CA TYR A 69 -12.21 -4.38 -0.93
C TYR A 69 -11.05 -3.69 -0.20
N VAL A 70 -10.85 -4.10 1.06
CA VAL A 70 -9.57 -4.03 1.76
C VAL A 70 -9.03 -5.45 1.84
N ILE A 71 -7.79 -5.66 1.40
CA ILE A 71 -7.11 -6.96 1.46
C ILE A 71 -5.84 -6.79 2.28
N TYR A 72 -5.64 -7.62 3.27
CA TYR A 72 -4.54 -7.47 4.23
C TYR A 72 -4.05 -8.81 4.75
N THR A 73 -2.81 -8.82 5.20
CA THR A 73 -2.21 -9.95 5.90
C THR A 73 -2.38 -9.76 7.40
N ARG A 74 -3.06 -10.70 8.05
CA ARG A 74 -3.27 -10.70 9.49
C ARG A 74 -2.07 -11.33 10.23
N LYS A 75 -1.86 -11.00 11.53
CA LYS A 75 -0.77 -11.51 12.37
C LYS A 75 -0.66 -13.04 12.38
N ASP A 76 -1.77 -13.76 12.23
CA ASP A 76 -1.79 -15.21 12.10
C ASP A 76 -1.48 -15.72 10.68
N ARG A 77 -0.95 -14.83 9.83
CA ARG A 77 -0.52 -15.09 8.44
C ARG A 77 -1.63 -15.51 7.49
N LYS A 78 -2.82 -15.04 7.73
CA LYS A 78 -3.94 -15.20 6.80
C LYS A 78 -4.08 -13.95 5.95
N ILE A 79 -4.17 -14.12 4.65
CA ILE A 79 -4.63 -13.07 3.75
C ILE A 79 -6.16 -13.04 3.83
N ILE A 80 -6.67 -11.90 4.26
CA ILE A 80 -8.11 -11.64 4.45
C ILE A 80 -8.56 -10.61 3.42
N ARG A 81 -9.70 -10.85 2.79
CA ARG A 81 -10.43 -9.89 2.01
C ARG A 81 -11.64 -9.42 2.82
N TYR A 82 -11.75 -8.12 3.00
CA TYR A 82 -12.90 -7.45 3.59
C TYR A 82 -13.68 -6.71 2.51
N ASP A 83 -14.96 -6.96 2.40
CA ASP A 83 -15.86 -6.24 1.49
C ASP A 83 -16.40 -4.99 2.20
N LYS A 84 -16.11 -3.81 1.66
CA LYS A 84 -16.45 -2.50 2.25
C LYS A 84 -17.97 -2.25 2.29
N GLU A 85 -18.70 -2.83 1.34
CA GLU A 85 -20.14 -2.66 1.23
C GLU A 85 -20.90 -3.57 2.19
N THR A 86 -20.58 -4.86 2.17
CA THR A 86 -21.28 -5.87 2.97
C THR A 86 -20.73 -6.03 4.38
N GLY A 87 -19.45 -5.71 4.60
CA GLY A 87 -18.72 -5.97 5.84
C GLY A 87 -18.31 -7.45 5.98
N GLU A 88 -18.38 -8.23 4.90
CA GLU A 88 -17.97 -9.63 4.93
C GLU A 88 -16.44 -9.75 4.96
N LYS A 89 -15.93 -10.62 5.83
CA LYS A 89 -14.52 -11.06 5.85
C LYS A 89 -14.41 -12.46 5.28
N LYS A 90 -13.59 -12.62 4.26
CA LYS A 90 -13.25 -13.91 3.67
C LYS A 90 -11.76 -14.19 3.78
N LYS A 91 -11.37 -15.32 4.35
CA LYS A 91 -10.01 -15.82 4.26
C LYS A 91 -9.75 -16.26 2.82
N LEU A 92 -8.72 -15.70 2.19
CA LEU A 92 -8.26 -16.10 0.87
C LEU A 92 -7.21 -17.19 0.96
N PHE A 93 -6.14 -16.95 1.72
CA PHE A 93 -5.00 -17.84 1.82
C PHE A 93 -4.49 -17.95 3.26
N GLN A 94 -3.77 -19.03 3.52
CA GLN A 94 -2.87 -19.19 4.65
C GLN A 94 -1.45 -19.11 4.11
N LEU A 95 -0.64 -18.18 4.61
CA LEU A 95 0.77 -18.11 4.29
C LEU A 95 1.57 -19.12 5.09
N ASP A 96 2.64 -19.61 4.52
CA ASP A 96 3.50 -20.62 5.14
C ASP A 96 4.17 -20.08 6.42
N LYS A 97 4.36 -20.93 7.39
CA LYS A 97 5.17 -20.63 8.58
C LYS A 97 6.63 -20.76 8.16
N LYS A 98 7.30 -19.67 7.84
CA LYS A 98 8.74 -19.72 7.61
C LYS A 98 9.56 -19.09 8.71
N GLN A 99 10.67 -19.59 8.77
CA GLN A 99 11.80 -19.83 9.60
C GLN A 99 12.22 -18.66 10.50
N ASN A 100 12.17 -17.42 10.07
CA ASN A 100 12.45 -16.24 10.92
C ASN A 100 11.46 -15.12 10.61
N ILE A 101 11.07 -14.37 11.63
CA ILE A 101 10.17 -13.21 11.50
C ILE A 101 10.79 -12.14 10.60
N GLU A 102 12.11 -12.06 10.58
CA GLU A 102 12.89 -11.14 9.76
C GLU A 102 12.76 -11.40 8.25
N ASP A 103 12.51 -12.67 7.84
CA ASP A 103 12.39 -13.07 6.43
C ASP A 103 10.96 -12.93 5.87
N MET A 104 10.02 -12.38 6.63
CA MET A 104 8.62 -12.34 6.23
C MET A 104 8.25 -11.01 5.61
N VAL A 105 8.56 -10.89 4.37
CA VAL A 105 7.93 -9.87 3.55
C VAL A 105 6.51 -10.31 3.23
N THR A 106 5.54 -9.58 3.73
CA THR A 106 4.15 -9.71 3.31
C THR A 106 3.87 -8.57 2.35
N ALA A 107 3.82 -8.87 1.09
CA ALA A 107 3.60 -7.88 0.05
C ALA A 107 2.40 -8.29 -0.80
N LEU A 108 1.44 -7.40 -0.96
CA LEU A 108 0.20 -7.56 -1.70
C LEU A 108 0.08 -6.46 -2.75
N GLU A 109 -0.44 -6.79 -3.90
CA GLU A 109 -0.78 -5.81 -4.94
C GLU A 109 -2.05 -6.25 -5.68
N ILE A 110 -2.92 -5.30 -6.00
CA ILE A 110 -4.02 -5.51 -6.95
C ILE A 110 -3.61 -4.89 -8.28
N TYR A 111 -3.40 -5.74 -9.28
CA TYR A 111 -3.08 -5.31 -10.62
C TYR A 111 -4.01 -5.99 -11.64
N GLN A 112 -4.63 -5.21 -12.53
CA GLN A 112 -5.58 -5.70 -13.55
C GLN A 112 -6.64 -6.67 -13.01
N ASN A 113 -7.22 -6.32 -11.85
CA ASN A 113 -8.24 -7.12 -11.16
C ASN A 113 -7.77 -8.51 -10.72
N LYS A 114 -6.48 -8.69 -10.54
CA LYS A 114 -5.84 -9.87 -9.93
C LYS A 114 -5.17 -9.48 -8.62
N LEU A 115 -5.08 -10.42 -7.71
CA LEU A 115 -4.33 -10.30 -6.48
C LEU A 115 -2.97 -10.98 -6.66
N TYR A 116 -1.90 -10.21 -6.47
CA TYR A 116 -0.54 -10.71 -6.40
C TYR A 116 -0.06 -10.65 -4.95
N TYR A 117 0.72 -11.64 -4.53
CA TYR A 117 1.22 -11.69 -3.16
C TYR A 117 2.48 -12.54 -3.02
N LEU A 118 3.34 -12.14 -2.08
CA LEU A 118 4.50 -12.93 -1.68
C LEU A 118 4.12 -13.95 -0.61
N ASN A 119 4.66 -15.14 -0.75
CA ASN A 119 4.62 -16.19 0.26
C ASN A 119 5.94 -16.97 0.21
N ALA A 120 6.76 -16.83 1.24
CA ALA A 120 8.00 -17.57 1.37
C ALA A 120 8.91 -17.50 0.13
N ASN A 121 9.33 -16.30 -0.28
CA ASN A 121 10.17 -16.06 -1.45
C ASN A 121 9.54 -16.48 -2.80
N ARG A 122 8.22 -16.65 -2.83
CA ARG A 122 7.48 -16.97 -4.04
C ARG A 122 6.41 -15.92 -4.30
N LEU A 123 6.37 -15.42 -5.51
CA LEU A 123 5.31 -14.54 -5.99
C LEU A 123 4.19 -15.36 -6.60
N TYR A 124 2.99 -15.15 -6.13
CA TYR A 124 1.76 -15.79 -6.63
C TYR A 124 0.81 -14.77 -7.23
N GLU A 125 0.02 -15.22 -8.20
CA GLU A 125 -1.16 -14.55 -8.75
C GLU A 125 -2.40 -15.35 -8.38
N SER A 126 -3.52 -14.66 -8.16
CA SER A 126 -4.85 -15.27 -8.08
C SER A 126 -5.94 -14.29 -8.54
N ASN A 127 -7.17 -14.77 -8.69
CA ASN A 127 -8.32 -13.88 -8.71
C ASN A 127 -8.47 -13.19 -7.35
N ILE A 128 -9.16 -12.03 -7.30
CA ILE A 128 -9.41 -11.29 -6.04
C ILE A 128 -10.22 -12.09 -5.02
N ASP A 129 -10.95 -13.12 -5.46
CA ASP A 129 -11.69 -14.01 -4.58
C ASP A 129 -10.86 -15.20 -4.04
N GLY A 130 -9.61 -15.29 -4.44
CA GLY A 130 -8.66 -16.33 -4.06
C GLY A 130 -8.69 -17.58 -4.96
N SER A 131 -9.50 -17.61 -6.01
CA SER A 131 -9.50 -18.70 -7.01
C SER A 131 -8.32 -18.57 -8.00
N ASP A 132 -8.06 -19.63 -8.76
CA ASP A 132 -7.07 -19.66 -9.85
C ASP A 132 -5.65 -19.25 -9.43
N ARG A 133 -5.20 -19.73 -8.28
CA ARG A 133 -3.86 -19.46 -7.77
C ARG A 133 -2.78 -20.05 -8.69
N LYS A 134 -1.81 -19.19 -9.08
CA LYS A 134 -0.67 -19.58 -9.93
C LYS A 134 0.63 -19.07 -9.32
N LEU A 135 1.70 -19.84 -9.48
CA LEU A 135 3.06 -19.39 -9.18
C LEU A 135 3.55 -18.52 -10.34
N VAL A 136 4.01 -17.32 -10.04
CA VAL A 136 4.55 -16.35 -11.01
C VAL A 136 6.07 -16.36 -11.00
N ALA A 137 6.69 -16.34 -9.81
CA ALA A 137 8.13 -16.43 -9.65
C ALA A 137 8.49 -17.20 -8.38
N ASP A 138 9.62 -17.90 -8.43
CA ASP A 138 10.21 -18.65 -7.31
C ASP A 138 11.67 -18.20 -7.18
N ALA A 139 12.04 -17.59 -6.05
CA ALA A 139 13.38 -17.08 -5.84
C ALA A 139 14.46 -18.17 -6.05
N ASP A 140 14.18 -19.41 -5.62
CA ASP A 140 15.11 -20.53 -5.78
C ASP A 140 15.33 -20.92 -7.25
N LYS A 141 14.46 -20.50 -8.16
CA LYS A 141 14.48 -20.80 -9.60
C LYS A 141 14.82 -19.61 -10.48
N LEU A 142 15.07 -18.44 -9.90
CA LEU A 142 15.46 -17.26 -10.66
C LEU A 142 16.80 -17.49 -11.36
N LYS A 143 16.89 -17.04 -12.61
CA LYS A 143 18.06 -17.16 -13.48
C LYS A 143 18.57 -15.77 -13.85
N GLY A 144 19.91 -15.63 -13.94
CA GLY A 144 20.56 -14.35 -14.24
C GLY A 144 20.92 -13.55 -12.99
N PHE A 145 21.04 -14.24 -11.88
CA PHE A 145 21.50 -13.73 -10.61
C PHE A 145 22.93 -14.22 -10.35
N GLU A 146 23.81 -13.32 -9.97
CA GLU A 146 25.23 -13.63 -9.73
C GLU A 146 25.53 -13.92 -8.25
N ASP A 147 24.64 -13.48 -7.33
CA ASP A 147 24.83 -13.58 -5.89
C ASP A 147 24.16 -14.81 -5.27
N GLU A 148 24.68 -15.26 -4.10
CA GLU A 148 24.13 -16.40 -3.35
C GLU A 148 22.81 -16.09 -2.64
N ILE A 149 22.53 -14.81 -2.38
CA ILE A 149 21.36 -14.36 -1.58
C ILE A 149 20.16 -14.18 -2.49
N LYS A 150 19.29 -15.18 -2.55
CA LYS A 150 18.06 -15.17 -3.36
C LYS A 150 16.83 -15.01 -2.47
N TRP A 151 16.43 -13.78 -2.17
CA TRP A 151 15.14 -13.52 -1.56
C TRP A 151 14.45 -12.35 -2.23
N ILE A 152 13.14 -12.50 -2.49
CA ILE A 152 12.31 -11.44 -3.05
C ILE A 152 11.79 -10.60 -1.89
N GLY A 153 12.31 -9.38 -1.77
CA GLY A 153 11.93 -8.43 -0.72
C GLY A 153 10.63 -7.70 -1.03
N ASN A 154 10.39 -7.36 -2.28
CA ASN A 154 9.17 -6.68 -2.70
C ASN A 154 8.94 -6.86 -4.20
N PHE A 155 7.78 -6.42 -4.70
CA PHE A 155 7.46 -6.42 -6.13
C PHE A 155 6.50 -5.30 -6.49
N GLN A 156 6.46 -4.95 -7.77
CA GLN A 156 5.49 -4.00 -8.32
C GLN A 156 5.24 -4.30 -9.80
N HIS A 157 3.99 -4.16 -10.23
CA HIS A 157 3.64 -4.10 -11.64
C HIS A 157 3.75 -2.69 -12.18
N TYR A 158 4.41 -2.56 -13.31
CA TYR A 158 4.43 -1.32 -14.06
C TYR A 158 4.45 -1.58 -15.57
N LYS A 159 3.47 -1.02 -16.31
CA LYS A 159 3.34 -1.19 -17.78
C LYS A 159 3.40 -2.67 -18.23
N ASN A 160 2.61 -3.53 -17.61
CA ASN A 160 2.51 -4.96 -17.89
C ASN A 160 3.80 -5.77 -17.64
N LYS A 161 4.73 -5.23 -16.88
CA LYS A 161 5.93 -5.92 -16.43
C LYS A 161 5.94 -6.02 -14.92
N ILE A 162 6.58 -7.04 -14.42
CA ILE A 162 6.81 -7.22 -12.98
C ILE A 162 8.24 -6.82 -12.68
N TYR A 163 8.41 -6.01 -11.68
CA TYR A 163 9.70 -5.66 -11.13
C TYR A 163 9.81 -6.25 -9.73
N LEU A 164 10.97 -6.79 -9.41
CA LEU A 164 11.27 -7.42 -8.14
C LEU A 164 12.38 -6.63 -7.43
N VAL A 165 12.25 -6.47 -6.13
CA VAL A 165 13.37 -6.07 -5.26
C VAL A 165 13.98 -7.35 -4.71
N ILE A 166 15.25 -7.57 -4.95
CA ILE A 166 15.98 -8.76 -4.53
C ILE A 166 17.16 -8.33 -3.66
N GLY A 167 17.44 -9.08 -2.60
CA GLY A 167 18.53 -8.74 -1.68
C GLY A 167 18.35 -7.41 -0.94
N GLY A 168 17.12 -6.88 -0.90
CA GLY A 168 16.75 -5.66 -0.17
C GLY A 168 16.86 -4.35 -0.96
N SER A 169 17.69 -4.25 -1.98
CA SER A 169 17.91 -2.97 -2.68
C SER A 169 18.03 -3.07 -4.21
N ASP A 170 18.31 -4.24 -4.74
CA ASP A 170 18.49 -4.40 -6.18
C ASP A 170 17.15 -4.58 -6.90
N ILE A 171 16.94 -3.83 -7.97
CA ILE A 171 15.72 -3.88 -8.76
C ILE A 171 15.95 -4.69 -10.04
N TYR A 172 15.13 -5.72 -10.23
CA TYR A 172 15.14 -6.57 -11.40
C TYR A 172 13.81 -6.52 -12.14
N GLU A 173 13.86 -6.61 -13.45
CA GLU A 173 12.70 -6.89 -14.30
C GLU A 173 12.55 -8.40 -14.42
N LEU A 174 11.37 -8.95 -14.08
CA LEU A 174 11.05 -10.35 -14.27
C LEU A 174 10.70 -10.60 -15.74
N GLU A 175 11.40 -11.51 -16.36
CA GLU A 175 11.19 -12.00 -17.72
C GLU A 175 10.56 -13.41 -17.69
N GLU A 176 10.24 -13.95 -18.84
CA GLU A 176 9.70 -15.31 -18.97
C GLU A 176 10.63 -16.37 -18.38
N ASN A 177 10.06 -17.50 -17.96
CA ASN A 177 10.78 -18.68 -17.44
C ASN A 177 11.69 -18.41 -16.22
N ASN A 178 11.24 -17.53 -15.31
CA ASN A 178 11.99 -17.10 -14.11
C ASN A 178 13.35 -16.43 -14.44
N LYS A 179 13.49 -15.90 -15.62
CA LYS A 179 14.65 -15.09 -15.96
C LYS A 179 14.49 -13.69 -15.40
N ILE A 180 15.55 -13.13 -14.86
CA ILE A 180 15.55 -11.76 -14.34
C ILE A 180 16.68 -10.97 -15.00
N LYS A 181 16.42 -9.67 -15.12
CA LYS A 181 17.38 -8.70 -15.62
C LYS A 181 17.54 -7.57 -14.63
N ARG A 182 18.75 -7.39 -14.10
CA ARG A 182 19.05 -6.27 -13.20
C ARG A 182 18.82 -4.94 -13.90
N ILE A 183 18.08 -4.07 -13.27
CA ILE A 183 17.73 -2.73 -13.74
C ILE A 183 18.53 -1.67 -12.98
N VAL A 184 18.55 -1.78 -11.65
CA VAL A 184 19.28 -0.88 -10.77
C VAL A 184 19.90 -1.70 -9.65
N GLU A 185 21.08 -1.32 -9.22
CA GLU A 185 21.79 -1.85 -8.08
C GLU A 185 21.73 -0.84 -6.93
N GLY A 186 21.49 -1.32 -5.70
CA GLY A 186 21.56 -0.52 -4.48
C GLY A 186 20.49 0.57 -4.33
N ALA A 187 19.32 0.43 -4.94
CA ALA A 187 18.23 1.40 -4.81
C ALA A 187 17.53 1.27 -3.46
N VAL A 188 17.92 2.07 -2.49
CA VAL A 188 17.27 2.09 -1.16
C VAL A 188 15.86 2.64 -1.22
N GLN A 189 15.54 3.45 -2.22
CA GLN A 189 14.21 3.95 -2.47
C GLN A 189 13.96 4.09 -3.96
N SER A 190 12.76 3.77 -4.41
CA SER A 190 12.41 3.88 -5.81
C SER A 190 10.90 4.07 -6.04
N CYS A 191 10.55 4.65 -7.17
CA CYS A 191 9.17 4.70 -7.64
C CYS A 191 9.10 4.78 -9.17
N PHE A 192 8.02 4.23 -9.74
CA PHE A 192 7.75 4.37 -11.17
C PHE A 192 6.88 5.60 -11.43
N TYR A 193 7.34 6.48 -12.32
CA TYR A 193 6.62 7.68 -12.69
C TYR A 193 6.80 8.03 -14.16
N LYS A 194 5.71 8.25 -14.89
CA LYS A 194 5.69 8.68 -16.30
C LYS A 194 6.68 7.94 -17.21
N GLY A 195 6.72 6.60 -17.11
CA GLY A 195 7.54 5.76 -17.98
C GLY A 195 9.00 5.60 -17.57
N SER A 196 9.36 6.08 -16.42
CA SER A 196 10.72 6.00 -15.87
C SER A 196 10.69 5.45 -14.46
N LEU A 197 11.81 4.89 -14.04
CA LEU A 197 12.08 4.56 -12.64
C LEU A 197 12.89 5.71 -12.04
N TYR A 198 12.41 6.28 -10.96
CA TYR A 198 13.17 7.21 -10.14
C TYR A 198 13.68 6.44 -8.94
N TYR A 199 14.94 6.67 -8.57
CA TYR A 199 15.56 5.94 -7.48
C TYR A 199 16.64 6.76 -6.79
N LYS A 200 16.97 6.34 -5.59
CA LYS A 200 18.04 6.88 -4.75
C LYS A 200 18.90 5.72 -4.28
N ASN A 201 20.19 5.85 -4.37
CA ASN A 201 21.16 4.92 -3.77
C ASN A 201 21.41 5.29 -2.30
N SER A 202 21.84 4.32 -1.50
CA SER A 202 22.01 4.51 -0.05
C SER A 202 22.95 5.63 0.33
N TYR A 203 23.94 5.89 -0.51
CA TYR A 203 25.03 6.83 -0.20
C TYR A 203 24.92 8.18 -0.93
N ASP A 204 24.11 8.27 -1.96
CA ASP A 204 24.04 9.47 -2.77
C ASP A 204 22.95 10.43 -2.30
N PRO A 205 23.27 11.70 -2.01
CA PRO A 205 22.27 12.74 -1.75
C PRO A 205 21.60 13.19 -3.05
N ALA A 206 21.19 12.27 -3.86
CA ALA A 206 20.78 12.51 -5.24
C ALA A 206 19.57 11.66 -5.64
N ILE A 207 18.80 12.18 -6.59
CA ILE A 207 17.72 11.46 -7.24
C ILE A 207 18.12 11.17 -8.68
N TYR A 208 18.08 9.91 -9.03
CA TYR A 208 18.32 9.43 -10.39
C TYR A 208 17.03 9.10 -11.09
N LYS A 209 17.05 9.20 -12.40
CA LYS A 209 15.96 8.78 -13.29
C LYS A 209 16.51 7.83 -14.33
N MET A 210 15.94 6.63 -14.38
CA MET A 210 16.19 5.68 -15.46
C MET A 210 15.06 5.68 -16.47
N ASP A 211 15.37 5.79 -17.73
CA ASP A 211 14.45 5.51 -18.82
C ASP A 211 14.30 4.00 -18.99
N LEU A 212 13.09 3.49 -18.81
CA LEU A 212 12.83 2.04 -18.83
C LEU A 212 12.98 1.41 -20.22
N LYS A 213 12.92 2.21 -21.29
CA LYS A 213 13.11 1.73 -22.66
C LYS A 213 14.58 1.59 -23.00
N THR A 214 15.37 2.62 -22.72
CA THR A 214 16.80 2.67 -23.06
C THR A 214 17.71 2.09 -21.98
N LYS A 215 17.17 1.92 -20.76
CA LYS A 215 17.91 1.50 -19.55
C LYS A 215 19.07 2.44 -19.20
N LYS A 216 18.98 3.71 -19.61
CA LYS A 216 19.96 4.73 -19.27
C LYS A 216 19.48 5.55 -18.08
N SER A 217 20.35 5.65 -17.09
CA SER A 217 20.14 6.50 -15.91
C SER A 217 20.77 7.87 -16.10
N LYS A 218 20.18 8.86 -15.46
CA LYS A 218 20.74 10.19 -15.33
C LYS A 218 20.37 10.81 -13.99
N LEU A 219 21.26 11.62 -13.46
CA LEU A 219 21.01 12.48 -12.33
C LEU A 219 19.92 13.50 -12.68
N VAL A 220 18.92 13.68 -11.82
CA VAL A 220 17.84 14.66 -12.05
C VAL A 220 17.74 15.67 -10.92
N ARG A 221 18.17 15.34 -9.72
CA ARG A 221 18.28 16.26 -8.57
C ARG A 221 19.47 15.87 -7.72
N GLY A 222 20.08 16.89 -7.08
CA GLY A 222 21.23 16.69 -6.21
C GLY A 222 22.54 16.58 -6.96
N GLN A 223 23.50 15.99 -6.31
CA GLN A 223 24.85 15.72 -6.84
C GLN A 223 25.33 14.38 -6.31
N GLU A 224 26.35 13.82 -6.92
CA GLU A 224 27.01 12.63 -6.39
C GLU A 224 27.58 12.93 -5.00
N ALA A 225 27.69 11.89 -4.16
CA ALA A 225 28.25 12.05 -2.83
C ALA A 225 29.67 12.62 -2.91
N PRO A 226 29.97 13.69 -2.17
CA PRO A 226 31.33 14.22 -2.12
C PRO A 226 32.24 13.21 -1.41
N GLU A 227 33.53 13.22 -1.77
CA GLU A 227 34.56 12.40 -1.11
C GLU A 227 34.85 12.88 0.32
N ASP A 228 34.53 14.12 0.61
CA ASP A 228 34.85 14.81 1.89
C ASP A 228 33.56 14.99 2.73
N ASP A 229 33.56 14.43 3.93
CA ASP A 229 32.45 14.50 4.87
C ASP A 229 32.05 15.95 5.24
N ASP A 230 33.02 16.87 5.31
CA ASP A 230 32.75 18.28 5.58
C ASP A 230 31.91 18.97 4.48
N GLN A 231 31.97 18.46 3.27
CA GLN A 231 31.18 18.96 2.17
C GLN A 231 29.77 18.33 2.16
N TYR A 232 29.62 17.12 2.74
CA TYR A 232 28.35 16.41 2.79
C TYR A 232 27.26 17.19 3.54
N ASP A 233 27.66 17.95 4.55
CA ASP A 233 26.71 18.77 5.33
C ASP A 233 26.28 20.06 4.64
N LYS A 234 26.94 20.47 3.56
CA LYS A 234 26.63 21.69 2.80
C LYS A 234 25.70 21.45 1.62
N ILE A 235 25.47 20.19 1.24
CA ILE A 235 24.64 19.85 0.10
C ILE A 235 23.20 19.57 0.51
N MET A 236 22.29 19.73 -0.45
CA MET A 236 20.91 19.36 -0.31
C MET A 236 20.78 17.83 -0.26
N LYS A 237 20.28 17.31 0.85
CA LYS A 237 19.99 15.90 1.02
C LYS A 237 18.56 15.63 0.59
N TYR A 238 18.38 14.69 -0.31
CA TYR A 238 17.06 14.27 -0.77
C TYR A 238 16.61 13.07 0.05
N ASN A 239 15.48 13.26 0.71
CA ASN A 239 14.85 12.22 1.50
C ASN A 239 13.84 11.44 0.67
N ASP A 240 12.89 10.86 1.34
CA ASP A 240 11.92 9.95 0.79
C ASP A 240 11.14 10.49 -0.40
N PHE A 241 10.77 9.58 -1.28
CA PHE A 241 9.92 9.84 -2.44
C PHE A 241 8.48 9.48 -2.14
N TYR A 242 7.57 10.23 -2.76
CA TYR A 242 6.15 10.01 -2.55
C TYR A 242 5.38 10.14 -3.85
N MET A 243 4.45 9.21 -4.06
CA MET A 243 3.47 9.33 -5.12
C MET A 243 2.12 9.72 -4.53
N ILE A 244 1.69 10.96 -4.75
CA ILE A 244 0.44 11.50 -4.23
C ILE A 244 -0.41 11.92 -5.43
N ASP A 245 -1.58 11.33 -5.59
CA ASP A 245 -2.52 11.62 -6.68
C ASP A 245 -1.87 11.69 -8.07
N GLY A 246 -0.99 10.70 -8.35
CA GLY A 246 -0.28 10.59 -9.61
C GLY A 246 0.81 11.65 -9.84
N ASN A 247 1.16 12.44 -8.82
CA ASN A 247 2.28 13.36 -8.84
C ASN A 247 3.44 12.80 -8.01
N PHE A 248 4.65 13.10 -8.44
CA PHE A 248 5.87 12.73 -7.75
C PHE A 248 6.32 13.87 -6.83
N TYR A 249 6.58 13.53 -5.57
CA TYR A 249 7.10 14.43 -4.56
C TYR A 249 8.36 13.85 -3.95
N TYR A 250 9.16 14.71 -3.34
CA TYR A 250 10.33 14.31 -2.55
C TYR A 250 10.56 15.25 -1.38
N GLY A 251 11.03 14.71 -0.27
CA GLY A 251 11.55 15.50 0.83
C GLY A 251 12.96 15.97 0.53
N ALA A 252 13.30 17.19 0.94
CA ALA A 252 14.66 17.69 0.86
C ALA A 252 15.03 18.42 2.13
N ILE A 253 16.25 18.16 2.62
CA ILE A 253 16.85 18.85 3.74
C ILE A 253 18.04 19.67 3.21
N VAL A 254 18.05 20.94 3.53
CA VAL A 254 19.20 21.80 3.27
C VAL A 254 19.73 22.27 4.61
N ASN A 255 20.85 21.71 5.04
CA ASN A 255 21.48 22.08 6.30
C ASN A 255 21.77 23.58 6.31
N ASN A 256 21.44 24.25 7.41
CA ASN A 256 21.59 25.69 7.60
C ASN A 256 20.78 26.59 6.65
N VAL A 257 19.83 26.06 5.88
CA VAL A 257 18.93 26.82 5.01
C VAL A 257 17.49 26.33 5.20
N PRO A 258 16.88 26.59 6.38
CA PRO A 258 15.54 26.06 6.70
C PRO A 258 14.46 26.44 5.69
N GLU A 259 14.58 27.60 5.04
CA GLU A 259 13.63 28.06 4.04
C GLU A 259 13.61 27.22 2.75
N LYS A 260 14.63 26.38 2.54
CA LYS A 260 14.73 25.43 1.43
C LYS A 260 14.45 23.99 1.84
N THR A 261 14.23 23.74 3.13
CA THR A 261 13.90 22.42 3.64
C THR A 261 12.39 22.19 3.59
N GLY A 262 11.96 21.02 3.13
CA GLY A 262 10.55 20.67 3.08
C GLY A 262 10.18 19.65 2.01
N LEU A 263 8.90 19.57 1.72
CA LEU A 263 8.33 18.68 0.70
C LEU A 263 8.18 19.44 -0.63
N TYR A 264 8.80 18.91 -1.66
CA TYR A 264 8.77 19.45 -3.01
C TYR A 264 7.91 18.60 -3.94
N LYS A 265 7.08 19.26 -4.73
CA LYS A 265 6.46 18.66 -5.90
C LYS A 265 7.44 18.72 -7.06
N TYR A 266 7.80 17.54 -7.56
CA TYR A 266 8.72 17.40 -8.67
C TYR A 266 8.14 17.93 -9.97
N ASN A 267 8.94 18.70 -10.69
CA ASN A 267 8.62 19.16 -12.04
C ASN A 267 9.72 18.78 -13.02
N THR A 268 9.34 18.19 -14.15
CA THR A 268 10.28 17.73 -15.19
C THR A 268 11.05 18.86 -15.86
N ASN A 269 10.57 20.12 -15.76
CA ASN A 269 11.24 21.31 -16.28
C ASN A 269 12.29 21.91 -15.32
N GLY A 270 12.52 21.29 -14.17
CA GLY A 270 13.49 21.71 -13.17
C GLY A 270 13.02 22.80 -12.20
N LYS A 271 11.77 23.26 -12.34
CA LYS A 271 11.15 24.25 -11.43
C LYS A 271 10.24 23.53 -10.44
N ASP A 272 10.84 22.89 -9.44
CA ASP A 272 10.08 22.19 -8.42
C ASP A 272 9.39 23.17 -7.49
N GLN A 273 8.20 22.83 -7.04
CA GLN A 273 7.39 23.66 -6.18
C GLN A 273 7.53 23.17 -4.74
N LEU A 274 7.94 24.04 -3.82
CA LEU A 274 7.93 23.77 -2.38
C LEU A 274 6.48 23.82 -1.89
N GLU A 275 5.90 22.65 -1.60
CA GLU A 275 4.50 22.51 -1.16
C GLU A 275 4.35 22.70 0.34
N ILE A 276 5.30 22.15 1.12
CA ILE A 276 5.33 22.27 2.57
C ILE A 276 6.72 22.75 2.98
N LYS A 277 6.76 23.94 3.54
CA LYS A 277 7.98 24.50 4.08
C LYS A 277 8.17 24.03 5.50
N ASP A 278 9.34 23.50 5.80
CA ASP A 278 9.75 23.21 7.17
C ASP A 278 10.41 24.44 7.77
N LYS A 279 9.83 24.94 8.84
CA LYS A 279 10.33 26.16 9.50
C LYS A 279 11.62 25.96 10.32
N LYS A 280 11.96 24.71 10.64
CA LYS A 280 13.07 24.40 11.56
C LYS A 280 14.12 23.43 11.00
N GLY A 281 14.14 23.19 9.71
CA GLY A 281 15.16 22.34 9.08
C GLY A 281 14.86 20.84 9.10
N TYR A 282 13.61 20.45 9.36
CA TYR A 282 13.17 19.05 9.28
C TYR A 282 12.43 18.80 7.98
N ALA A 283 12.73 17.70 7.31
CA ALA A 283 12.00 17.31 6.13
C ALA A 283 10.55 16.96 6.48
N ALA A 284 9.61 17.43 5.66
CA ALA A 284 8.25 16.95 5.72
C ALA A 284 8.20 15.47 5.34
N TYR A 285 7.48 14.69 6.12
CA TYR A 285 7.18 13.30 5.81
C TYR A 285 5.83 13.24 5.13
N SER A 286 5.74 12.54 4.02
CA SER A 286 4.48 12.37 3.32
C SER A 286 3.94 10.97 3.54
N ALA A 287 2.67 10.90 3.87
CA ALA A 287 1.89 9.71 3.67
C ALA A 287 1.03 9.88 2.41
N GLN A 288 0.52 8.80 1.84
CA GLN A 288 -0.24 8.81 0.59
C GLN A 288 -1.51 9.68 0.62
N LYS A 289 -2.07 10.03 -0.54
CA LYS A 289 -3.41 10.63 -0.70
C LYS A 289 -3.60 12.01 -0.06
N GLY A 290 -2.63 12.89 -0.21
CA GLY A 290 -2.75 14.27 0.31
C GLY A 290 -2.69 14.39 1.83
N VAL A 291 -2.14 13.39 2.49
CA VAL A 291 -1.82 13.39 3.92
C VAL A 291 -0.33 13.68 4.07
N TYR A 292 -0.01 14.61 4.95
CA TYR A 292 1.37 15.03 5.21
C TYR A 292 1.66 14.90 6.70
N ILE A 293 2.87 14.49 7.03
CA ILE A 293 3.37 14.43 8.39
C ILE A 293 4.56 15.39 8.47
N ASN A 294 4.54 16.29 9.41
CA ASN A 294 5.61 17.26 9.63
C ASN A 294 5.99 17.30 11.10
N LYS A 295 7.27 17.58 11.37
CA LYS A 295 7.75 17.89 12.72
C LYS A 295 7.48 19.36 13.01
N GLU A 296 6.76 19.63 14.07
CA GLU A 296 6.59 20.99 14.62
C GLU A 296 7.25 21.04 16.00
N THR A 297 7.85 22.15 16.29
CA THR A 297 8.36 22.44 17.64
C THR A 297 7.29 23.22 18.37
N ASP A 298 6.98 22.83 19.58
CA ASP A 298 6.13 23.58 20.48
C ASP A 298 6.86 24.77 21.12
N LYS A 299 6.20 25.40 22.08
CA LYS A 299 6.75 26.57 22.78
C LYS A 299 7.96 26.24 23.66
N ASP A 300 8.08 24.99 24.07
CA ASP A 300 9.12 24.49 24.97
C ASP A 300 10.27 23.81 24.20
N ASP A 301 10.31 24.00 22.86
CA ASP A 301 11.25 23.38 21.92
C ASP A 301 11.13 21.85 21.79
N ASP A 302 10.07 21.26 22.32
CA ASP A 302 9.79 19.86 22.13
C ASP A 302 9.28 19.57 20.71
N LEU A 303 9.81 18.50 20.10
CA LEU A 303 9.45 18.08 18.76
C LEU A 303 8.17 17.26 18.79
N THR A 304 7.12 17.79 18.18
CA THR A 304 5.87 17.07 17.98
C THR A 304 5.66 16.73 16.52
N LEU A 305 5.15 15.52 16.26
CA LEU A 305 4.76 15.12 14.92
C LEU A 305 3.30 15.46 14.67
N MET A 306 3.05 16.22 13.61
CA MET A 306 1.74 16.68 13.20
C MET A 306 1.31 16.03 11.89
N LEU A 307 0.11 15.45 11.90
CA LEU A 307 -0.56 14.92 10.72
C LEU A 307 -1.44 16.00 10.11
N TYR A 308 -1.29 16.23 8.82
CA TYR A 308 -2.12 17.15 8.03
C TYR A 308 -2.94 16.35 7.02
N ALA A 309 -4.25 16.49 7.06
CA ALA A 309 -5.16 15.91 6.09
C ALA A 309 -6.43 16.78 5.97
N ASN A 310 -6.97 16.92 4.76
CA ASN A 310 -8.21 17.63 4.50
C ASN A 310 -8.25 19.07 5.10
N ASN A 311 -7.13 19.80 5.04
CA ASN A 311 -6.95 21.13 5.65
C ASN A 311 -7.11 21.17 7.19
N LYS A 312 -7.02 20.03 7.85
CA LYS A 312 -7.00 19.89 9.30
C LYS A 312 -5.68 19.32 9.75
N LYS A 313 -5.33 19.60 11.00
CA LYS A 313 -4.15 19.00 11.61
C LYS A 313 -4.50 18.24 12.88
N LYS A 314 -3.72 17.22 13.18
CA LYS A 314 -3.85 16.39 14.38
C LYS A 314 -2.47 16.00 14.86
N GLN A 315 -2.21 16.13 16.15
CA GLN A 315 -0.99 15.64 16.77
C GLN A 315 -0.95 14.10 16.72
N LEU A 316 0.20 13.57 16.35
CA LEU A 316 0.45 12.13 16.38
C LEU A 316 0.90 11.70 17.78
N PRO A 317 0.69 10.43 18.17
CA PRO A 317 1.16 9.91 19.44
C PRO A 317 2.69 9.99 19.56
N GLU A 318 3.22 10.15 20.77
CA GLU A 318 4.67 10.14 21.05
C GLU A 318 5.38 8.88 20.52
N LYS A 319 4.70 7.75 20.50
CA LYS A 319 5.23 6.48 19.97
C LYS A 319 5.26 6.39 18.45
N PHE A 320 4.75 7.40 17.76
CA PHE A 320 4.79 7.42 16.30
C PHE A 320 6.22 7.69 15.83
N ASP A 321 6.78 6.74 15.06
CA ASP A 321 8.05 6.96 14.38
C ASP A 321 7.82 7.16 12.88
N ALA A 322 8.20 8.34 12.39
CA ALA A 322 8.04 8.70 10.99
C ALA A 322 9.02 7.96 10.06
N GLN A 323 10.01 7.26 10.60
CA GLN A 323 10.95 6.44 9.82
C GLN A 323 10.39 5.03 9.55
N ASN A 324 9.36 4.64 10.30
CA ASN A 324 8.73 3.34 10.16
C ASN A 324 7.69 3.30 9.06
N ASP A 325 7.36 2.11 8.60
CA ASP A 325 6.35 1.86 7.58
C ASP A 325 5.00 2.48 7.93
N MET A 326 4.46 3.22 6.98
CA MET A 326 3.13 3.79 7.09
C MET A 326 2.37 3.67 5.76
N THR A 327 1.06 3.49 5.87
CA THR A 327 0.17 3.47 4.71
C THR A 327 -1.19 4.05 5.05
N ILE A 328 -1.95 4.48 4.04
CA ILE A 328 -3.30 5.03 4.23
C ILE A 328 -4.31 4.14 3.55
N ILE A 329 -5.23 3.63 4.36
CA ILE A 329 -6.30 2.73 3.93
C ILE A 329 -7.62 3.19 4.53
N ASP A 330 -8.63 3.37 3.68
CA ASP A 330 -10.03 3.62 4.07
C ASP A 330 -10.18 4.77 5.08
N GLY A 331 -9.40 5.84 4.92
CA GLY A 331 -9.41 7.01 5.80
C GLY A 331 -8.70 6.83 7.14
N TYR A 332 -7.84 5.83 7.25
CA TYR A 332 -6.98 5.60 8.41
C TYR A 332 -5.51 5.65 7.99
N LEU A 333 -4.69 6.30 8.81
CA LEU A 333 -3.25 6.14 8.78
C LEU A 333 -2.89 4.90 9.60
N LEU A 334 -2.24 3.95 8.97
CA LEU A 334 -1.63 2.79 9.61
C LEU A 334 -0.14 3.07 9.75
N TYR A 335 0.42 2.76 10.91
CA TYR A 335 1.83 3.01 11.22
C TYR A 335 2.38 1.97 12.19
N LEU A 336 3.66 1.77 12.19
CA LEU A 336 4.36 0.89 13.12
C LEU A 336 4.81 1.72 14.34
N GLU A 337 4.46 1.28 15.56
CA GLU A 337 4.83 2.00 16.79
C GLU A 337 6.27 1.74 17.23
N ASP A 338 6.73 0.50 17.13
CA ASP A 338 8.10 0.08 17.47
C ASP A 338 8.47 -1.17 16.66
N GLU A 339 9.70 -1.25 16.19
CA GLU A 339 10.18 -2.37 15.37
C GLU A 339 10.29 -3.70 16.14
N ARG A 340 10.27 -3.68 17.49
CA ARG A 340 10.88 -4.76 18.27
C ARG A 340 10.02 -5.97 18.60
N GLU A 341 8.70 -5.88 18.72
CA GLU A 341 7.98 -7.05 19.24
C GLU A 341 6.84 -7.59 18.37
N ASP A 342 6.06 -6.79 17.70
CA ASP A 342 4.81 -7.31 17.12
C ASP A 342 4.61 -7.04 15.63
N LYS A 343 5.45 -6.24 14.99
CA LYS A 343 5.33 -5.87 13.54
C LYS A 343 3.87 -5.77 13.03
N VAL A 344 3.02 -5.13 13.84
CA VAL A 344 1.59 -4.97 13.61
C VAL A 344 1.27 -3.48 13.56
N TYR A 345 0.53 -3.07 12.54
CA TYR A 345 0.10 -1.69 12.41
C TYR A 345 -0.81 -1.23 13.54
N SER A 346 -0.49 -0.10 14.11
CA SER A 346 -1.41 0.78 14.82
C SER A 346 -2.15 1.69 13.84
N MET A 347 -3.31 2.22 14.24
CA MET A 347 -4.19 2.96 13.33
C MET A 347 -4.67 4.27 13.93
N ILE A 348 -4.62 5.33 13.14
CA ILE A 348 -5.20 6.64 13.47
C ILE A 348 -6.21 7.00 12.41
N LYS A 349 -7.44 7.31 12.82
CA LYS A 349 -8.44 7.87 11.91
C LYS A 349 -7.99 9.25 11.44
N LEU A 350 -7.96 9.47 10.13
CA LEU A 350 -7.66 10.77 9.55
C LEU A 350 -8.72 11.81 9.92
N PRO A 351 -8.32 13.08 10.12
CA PRO A 351 -9.23 14.16 10.48
C PRO A 351 -10.23 14.53 9.39
#